data_90de894b7d9065bccea57111ccbd96d5
#
_entry.id   90de894b7d9065bccea57111ccbd96d5
#
_cell.length_a   1.000
_cell.length_b   1.000
_cell.length_c   1.000
_cell.angle_alpha   90.00
_cell.angle_beta   90.00
_cell.angle_gamma   90.00
#
_symmetry.space_group_name_H-M   'P 1'
#
loop_
_entity.id
_entity.type
_entity.pdbx_description
1 polymer ?
#
loop_
_entity_poly.entity_id
_entity_poly.type
_entity_poly.pdbx_seq_one_letter_code
_entity_poly.pdbx_strand_id
1 'polypeptide(L)'
;MVDQKQTEVDAAKTRELPALRPADSRPAKDSDAQFLAEQERIRGMIAAEALLNEILANLVLMIEAQSPEMLCSILLLSDDGNHVRHAVAPSLPESYVNAIDGSPIGPKHGSCGTAMFRGKPVIVSNIATDPLWEDYRKYAMAIGMAACWSTPIMSSKGKVLGSFAMYYREPRAPNGDERHLTDAATKLAAEAIEHNALRERPEARNVR
;
A
#
# COMPACT_ATOMS: atom_id res chain seq x y z
N MET A 1 -33.13 -29.83 2.38
CA MET A 1 -31.70 -29.98 2.59
C MET A 1 -31.09 -28.59 2.33
N VAL A 2 -30.98 -27.80 3.40
CA VAL A 2 -30.46 -26.44 3.35
C VAL A 2 -28.93 -26.54 3.57
N ASP A 3 -28.20 -25.85 2.71
CA ASP A 3 -26.77 -25.93 2.47
C ASP A 3 -25.93 -25.62 3.72
N GLN A 4 -25.18 -26.62 4.20
CA GLN A 4 -24.29 -26.52 5.36
C GLN A 4 -23.00 -25.69 5.07
N LYS A 5 -22.85 -25.12 3.89
CA LYS A 5 -21.68 -24.28 3.53
C LYS A 5 -21.81 -22.82 3.93
N GLN A 6 -22.98 -22.36 4.36
CA GLN A 6 -23.22 -20.95 4.75
C GLN A 6 -22.87 -20.65 6.21
N THR A 7 -22.63 -21.68 7.04
CA THR A 7 -22.41 -21.52 8.49
C THR A 7 -20.95 -21.51 8.92
N GLU A 8 -19.99 -21.80 8.04
CA GLU A 8 -18.55 -21.79 8.37
C GLU A 8 -17.84 -20.47 8.08
N VAL A 9 -18.51 -19.50 7.43
CA VAL A 9 -17.90 -18.19 7.10
C VAL A 9 -18.00 -17.20 8.27
N ASP A 10 -18.84 -17.48 9.27
CA ASP A 10 -19.12 -16.56 10.39
C ASP A 10 -18.18 -16.69 11.59
N ALA A 11 -17.19 -17.60 11.54
CA ALA A 11 -16.26 -17.85 12.66
C ALA A 11 -14.81 -17.37 12.39
N ALA A 12 -14.55 -16.69 11.28
CA ALA A 12 -13.28 -15.99 11.09
C ALA A 12 -13.26 -14.76 12.00
N LYS A 13 -12.69 -14.93 13.20
CA LYS A 13 -12.40 -13.87 14.16
C LYS A 13 -11.98 -12.60 13.42
N THR A 14 -12.87 -11.62 13.36
CA THR A 14 -12.60 -10.26 12.89
C THR A 14 -11.46 -9.73 13.76
N ARG A 15 -10.24 -9.81 13.26
CA ARG A 15 -9.10 -9.21 13.94
C ARG A 15 -9.27 -7.71 13.73
N GLU A 16 -9.74 -7.02 14.76
CA GLU A 16 -9.87 -5.56 14.75
C GLU A 16 -8.55 -4.91 14.35
N LEU A 17 -8.64 -3.80 13.64
CA LEU A 17 -7.47 -2.96 13.36
C LEU A 17 -6.79 -2.61 14.69
N PRO A 18 -5.45 -2.57 14.73
CA PRO A 18 -4.73 -2.19 15.93
C PRO A 18 -5.20 -0.81 16.44
N ALA A 19 -5.23 -0.64 17.75
CA ALA A 19 -5.55 0.65 18.36
C ALA A 19 -4.62 1.74 17.84
N LEU A 20 -5.15 2.96 17.70
CA LEU A 20 -4.36 4.13 17.29
C LEU A 20 -3.18 4.30 18.25
N ARG A 21 -1.99 4.49 17.70
CA ARG A 21 -0.78 4.82 18.49
C ARG A 21 -0.92 6.24 19.06
N PRO A 22 -0.49 6.51 20.31
CA PRO A 22 -0.50 7.87 20.84
C PRO A 22 0.37 8.77 19.94
N ALA A 23 -0.12 10.00 19.70
CA ALA A 23 0.62 11.01 18.95
C ALA A 23 1.96 11.32 19.65
N ASP A 24 3.05 11.21 18.92
CA ASP A 24 4.39 11.51 19.42
C ASP A 24 4.58 13.04 19.43
N SER A 25 4.89 13.62 20.58
CA SER A 25 5.04 15.06 20.77
C SER A 25 6.45 15.59 20.45
N ARG A 26 7.19 14.91 19.55
CA ARG A 26 8.54 15.32 19.14
C ARG A 26 8.54 16.65 18.37
N PRO A 27 9.56 17.52 18.54
CA PRO A 27 9.70 18.74 17.74
C PRO A 27 9.83 18.42 16.24
N ALA A 28 9.21 19.23 15.38
CA ALA A 28 9.15 18.99 13.93
C ALA A 28 10.53 18.80 13.26
N LYS A 29 11.57 19.51 13.70
CA LYS A 29 12.94 19.37 13.16
C LYS A 29 13.57 18.01 13.43
N ASP A 30 13.30 17.43 14.60
CA ASP A 30 13.81 16.08 14.93
C ASP A 30 13.06 15.01 14.14
N SER A 31 11.79 15.25 13.86
CA SER A 31 10.96 14.40 12.99
C SER A 31 11.47 14.33 11.55
N ASP A 32 11.82 15.48 10.96
CA ASP A 32 12.33 15.55 9.58
C ASP A 32 13.70 14.87 9.44
N ALA A 33 14.61 15.11 10.40
CA ALA A 33 15.92 14.46 10.40
C ALA A 33 15.79 12.94 10.56
N GLN A 34 14.89 12.49 11.41
CA GLN A 34 14.62 11.06 11.59
C GLN A 34 14.01 10.45 10.32
N PHE A 35 13.06 11.12 9.68
CA PHE A 35 12.45 10.65 8.43
C PHE A 35 13.49 10.51 7.31
N LEU A 36 14.41 11.48 7.17
CA LEU A 36 15.53 11.40 6.22
C LEU A 36 16.47 10.24 6.53
N ALA A 37 16.83 10.03 7.80
CA ALA A 37 17.68 8.91 8.22
C ALA A 37 17.04 7.55 7.90
N GLU A 38 15.71 7.42 8.09
CA GLU A 38 14.98 6.21 7.73
C GLU A 38 14.93 5.99 6.20
N GLN A 39 14.80 7.04 5.39
CA GLN A 39 14.91 6.92 3.94
C GLN A 39 16.30 6.40 3.51
N GLU A 40 17.38 6.92 4.10
CA GLU A 40 18.74 6.44 3.84
C GLU A 40 18.92 4.98 4.29
N ARG A 41 18.30 4.58 5.41
CA ARG A 41 18.30 3.19 5.85
C ARG A 41 17.62 2.28 4.81
N ILE A 42 16.49 2.69 4.24
CA ILE A 42 15.80 1.95 3.17
C ILE A 42 16.71 1.83 1.94
N ARG A 43 17.38 2.91 1.51
CA ARG A 43 18.35 2.86 0.40
C ARG A 43 19.52 1.92 0.71
N GLY A 44 19.99 1.93 1.96
CA GLY A 44 20.99 0.96 2.43
C GLY A 44 20.54 -0.49 2.28
N MET A 45 19.26 -0.79 2.59
CA MET A 45 18.68 -2.13 2.39
C MET A 45 18.61 -2.51 0.90
N ILE A 46 18.25 -1.55 0.02
CA ILE A 46 18.26 -1.76 -1.44
C ILE A 46 19.69 -2.09 -1.93
N ALA A 47 20.66 -1.29 -1.52
CA ALA A 47 22.06 -1.48 -1.90
C ALA A 47 22.66 -2.78 -1.34
N ALA A 48 22.21 -3.21 -0.17
CA ALA A 48 22.61 -4.50 0.45
C ALA A 48 21.85 -5.70 -0.12
N GLU A 49 21.03 -5.48 -1.15
CA GLU A 49 20.27 -6.54 -1.81
C GLU A 49 19.32 -7.34 -0.88
N ALA A 50 18.74 -6.68 0.13
CA ALA A 50 17.74 -7.29 1.00
C ALA A 50 16.52 -7.78 0.19
N LEU A 51 15.70 -8.65 0.77
CA LEU A 51 14.49 -9.15 0.12
C LEU A 51 13.52 -8.00 -0.17
N LEU A 52 12.94 -7.97 -1.38
CA LEU A 52 12.03 -6.89 -1.79
C LEU A 52 10.89 -6.67 -0.79
N ASN A 53 10.26 -7.75 -0.32
CA ASN A 53 9.17 -7.64 0.65
C ASN A 53 9.62 -7.03 2.00
N GLU A 54 10.85 -7.30 2.44
CA GLU A 54 11.40 -6.68 3.65
C GLU A 54 11.63 -5.18 3.45
N ILE A 55 12.18 -4.78 2.30
CA ILE A 55 12.39 -3.37 1.94
C ILE A 55 11.04 -2.64 1.92
N LEU A 56 10.06 -3.19 1.21
CA LEU A 56 8.74 -2.57 1.06
C LEU A 56 7.98 -2.52 2.41
N ALA A 57 8.09 -3.54 3.26
CA ALA A 57 7.47 -3.55 4.58
C ALA A 57 8.07 -2.47 5.49
N ASN A 58 9.40 -2.34 5.51
CA ASN A 58 10.08 -1.28 6.25
C ASN A 58 9.70 0.11 5.73
N LEU A 59 9.57 0.27 4.42
CA LEU A 59 9.10 1.52 3.81
C LEU A 59 7.68 1.87 4.27
N VAL A 60 6.75 0.93 4.24
CA VAL A 60 5.37 1.15 4.71
C VAL A 60 5.37 1.56 6.17
N LEU A 61 6.09 0.85 7.05
CA LEU A 61 6.18 1.16 8.48
C LEU A 61 6.82 2.54 8.74
N MET A 62 7.81 2.95 7.95
CA MET A 62 8.41 4.29 8.01
C MET A 62 7.37 5.38 7.75
N ILE A 63 6.50 5.19 6.75
CA ILE A 63 5.44 6.14 6.44
C ILE A 63 4.36 6.15 7.53
N GLU A 64 3.88 4.98 7.96
CA GLU A 64 2.90 4.86 9.03
C GLU A 64 3.37 5.49 10.35
N ALA A 65 4.68 5.50 10.60
CA ALA A 65 5.26 6.14 11.79
C ALA A 65 5.08 7.67 11.82
N GLN A 66 4.75 8.30 10.69
CA GLN A 66 4.52 9.75 10.61
C GLN A 66 3.14 10.16 11.15
N SER A 67 2.18 9.24 11.21
CA SER A 67 0.85 9.51 11.76
C SER A 67 0.25 8.24 12.38
N PRO A 68 -0.28 8.32 13.62
CA PRO A 68 -0.87 7.17 14.30
C PRO A 68 -2.17 6.68 13.64
N GLU A 69 -2.82 7.52 12.83
CA GLU A 69 -4.10 7.22 12.18
C GLU A 69 -3.93 6.62 10.78
N MET A 70 -2.71 6.68 10.26
CA MET A 70 -2.39 6.26 8.90
C MET A 70 -2.09 4.77 8.84
N LEU A 71 -2.75 4.06 7.93
CA LEU A 71 -2.42 2.70 7.53
C LEU A 71 -2.02 2.71 6.06
N CYS A 72 -1.04 1.89 5.69
CA CYS A 72 -0.53 1.89 4.33
C CYS A 72 -0.44 0.48 3.74
N SER A 73 -0.44 0.41 2.41
CA SER A 73 -0.12 -0.81 1.67
C SER A 73 0.62 -0.52 0.37
N ILE A 74 1.34 -1.52 -0.12
CA ILE A 74 1.86 -1.55 -1.48
C ILE A 74 1.28 -2.77 -2.19
N LEU A 75 0.66 -2.51 -3.33
CA LEU A 75 0.22 -3.52 -4.28
C LEU A 75 1.09 -3.42 -5.53
N LEU A 76 1.53 -4.54 -6.05
CA LEU A 76 2.26 -4.61 -7.32
C LEU A 76 1.29 -4.90 -8.48
N LEU A 77 1.66 -4.47 -9.66
CA LEU A 77 0.99 -4.90 -10.88
C LEU A 77 1.48 -6.31 -11.24
N SER A 78 0.56 -7.23 -11.50
CA SER A 78 0.90 -8.58 -11.96
C SER A 78 1.59 -8.58 -13.32
N ASP A 79 2.28 -9.67 -13.66
CA ASP A 79 3.02 -9.81 -14.91
C ASP A 79 2.13 -9.72 -16.15
N ASP A 80 0.84 -10.09 -16.03
CA ASP A 80 -0.14 -9.94 -17.09
C ASP A 80 -0.60 -8.49 -17.34
N GLY A 81 -0.22 -7.57 -16.43
CA GLY A 81 -0.55 -6.15 -16.50
C GLY A 81 -2.00 -5.82 -16.21
N ASN A 82 -2.81 -6.76 -15.68
CA ASN A 82 -4.25 -6.59 -15.54
C ASN A 82 -4.78 -6.78 -14.13
N HIS A 83 -3.97 -7.29 -13.20
CA HIS A 83 -4.39 -7.58 -11.84
C HIS A 83 -3.45 -6.96 -10.80
N VAL A 84 -3.98 -6.70 -9.62
CA VAL A 84 -3.17 -6.33 -8.46
C VAL A 84 -2.61 -7.59 -7.79
N ARG A 85 -1.38 -7.50 -7.28
CA ARG A 85 -0.79 -8.49 -6.39
C ARG A 85 -0.41 -7.82 -5.08
N HIS A 86 -0.83 -8.41 -3.99
CA HIS A 86 -0.44 -7.92 -2.68
C HIS A 86 1.08 -8.10 -2.50
N ALA A 87 1.77 -7.01 -2.15
CA ALA A 87 3.17 -7.07 -1.74
C ALA A 87 3.28 -6.96 -0.22
N VAL A 88 2.87 -5.83 0.36
CA VAL A 88 2.99 -5.59 1.80
C VAL A 88 1.85 -4.70 2.33
N ALA A 89 1.36 -5.04 3.52
CA ALA A 89 0.42 -4.24 4.31
C ALA A 89 0.52 -4.64 5.79
N PRO A 90 1.64 -4.32 6.48
CA PRO A 90 1.95 -4.88 7.78
C PRO A 90 0.91 -4.56 8.87
N SER A 91 0.21 -3.45 8.74
CA SER A 91 -0.79 -2.98 9.71
C SER A 91 -2.24 -3.28 9.31
N LEU A 92 -2.48 -3.89 8.14
CA LEU A 92 -3.82 -4.26 7.70
C LEU A 92 -4.14 -5.71 8.06
N PRO A 93 -5.42 -6.03 8.37
CA PRO A 93 -5.85 -7.40 8.61
C PRO A 93 -5.68 -8.29 7.38
N GLU A 94 -5.23 -9.52 7.60
CA GLU A 94 -5.03 -10.52 6.54
C GLU A 94 -6.34 -10.80 5.76
N SER A 95 -7.48 -10.76 6.43
CA SER A 95 -8.79 -10.93 5.80
C SER A 95 -9.07 -9.89 4.71
N TYR A 96 -8.64 -8.64 4.93
CA TYR A 96 -8.76 -7.58 3.92
C TYR A 96 -7.74 -7.79 2.79
N VAL A 97 -6.50 -8.09 3.12
CA VAL A 97 -5.44 -8.37 2.16
C VAL A 97 -5.86 -9.47 1.19
N ASN A 98 -6.34 -10.60 1.72
CA ASN A 98 -6.78 -11.73 0.92
C ASN A 98 -8.03 -11.41 0.06
N ALA A 99 -8.88 -10.49 0.50
CA ALA A 99 -10.08 -10.10 -0.25
C ALA A 99 -9.77 -9.23 -1.49
N ILE A 100 -8.63 -8.52 -1.50
CA ILE A 100 -8.25 -7.63 -2.61
C ILE A 100 -7.14 -8.20 -3.50
N ASP A 101 -6.38 -9.19 -3.02
CA ASP A 101 -5.32 -9.82 -3.82
C ASP A 101 -5.91 -10.49 -5.06
N GLY A 102 -5.25 -10.33 -6.21
CA GLY A 102 -5.72 -10.83 -7.49
C GLY A 102 -6.88 -10.05 -8.11
N SER A 103 -7.34 -8.95 -7.51
CA SER A 103 -8.39 -8.11 -8.09
C SER A 103 -7.93 -7.47 -9.40
N PRO A 104 -8.82 -7.27 -10.41
CA PRO A 104 -8.44 -6.60 -11.65
C PRO A 104 -8.14 -5.11 -11.43
N ILE A 105 -7.30 -4.54 -12.30
CA ILE A 105 -7.20 -3.08 -12.45
C ILE A 105 -8.24 -2.60 -13.46
N GLY A 106 -8.67 -1.34 -13.34
CA GLY A 106 -9.66 -0.79 -14.26
C GLY A 106 -10.20 0.57 -13.82
N PRO A 107 -11.16 1.12 -14.58
CA PRO A 107 -11.68 2.46 -14.33
C PRO A 107 -12.50 2.59 -13.04
N LYS A 108 -12.95 1.45 -12.45
CA LYS A 108 -13.80 1.38 -11.25
C LYS A 108 -13.37 0.22 -10.31
N HIS A 109 -12.10 0.09 -9.99
CA HIS A 109 -11.57 -1.00 -9.14
C HIS A 109 -10.88 -0.45 -7.89
N GLY A 110 -11.65 0.14 -6.99
CA GLY A 110 -11.15 0.78 -5.78
C GLY A 110 -10.18 1.91 -6.10
N SER A 111 -9.46 2.41 -5.09
CA SER A 111 -8.45 3.46 -5.33
C SER A 111 -7.22 2.89 -6.03
N CYS A 112 -6.71 1.72 -5.59
CA CYS A 112 -5.45 1.14 -6.08
C CYS A 112 -5.54 0.65 -7.53
N GLY A 113 -6.52 -0.20 -7.84
CA GLY A 113 -6.71 -0.71 -9.20
C GLY A 113 -7.01 0.41 -10.21
N THR A 114 -7.76 1.43 -9.78
CA THR A 114 -8.05 2.61 -10.60
C THR A 114 -6.82 3.49 -10.79
N ALA A 115 -5.98 3.68 -9.75
CA ALA A 115 -4.74 4.45 -9.86
C ALA A 115 -3.73 3.78 -10.81
N MET A 116 -3.56 2.45 -10.70
CA MET A 116 -2.71 1.68 -11.62
C MET A 116 -3.21 1.78 -13.06
N PHE A 117 -4.52 1.62 -13.28
CA PHE A 117 -5.13 1.71 -14.62
C PHE A 117 -4.95 3.09 -15.26
N ARG A 118 -5.11 4.16 -14.47
CA ARG A 118 -5.01 5.54 -14.97
C ARG A 118 -3.57 6.06 -15.03
N GLY A 119 -2.63 5.44 -14.33
CA GLY A 119 -1.28 5.96 -14.12
C GLY A 119 -1.27 7.31 -13.38
N LYS A 120 -2.29 7.59 -12.56
CA LYS A 120 -2.49 8.86 -11.85
C LYS A 120 -3.03 8.61 -10.43
N PRO A 121 -2.74 9.50 -9.48
CA PRO A 121 -3.31 9.41 -8.13
C PRO A 121 -4.85 9.39 -8.14
N VAL A 122 -5.42 8.57 -7.28
CA VAL A 122 -6.86 8.45 -7.04
C VAL A 122 -7.12 8.69 -5.56
N ILE A 123 -7.89 9.73 -5.27
CA ILE A 123 -8.24 10.13 -3.91
C ILE A 123 -9.73 9.83 -3.71
N VAL A 124 -10.01 8.90 -2.81
CA VAL A 124 -11.36 8.59 -2.34
C VAL A 124 -11.48 9.06 -0.91
N SER A 125 -12.13 10.20 -0.73
CA SER A 125 -12.29 10.82 0.59
C SER A 125 -13.39 10.18 1.44
N ASN A 126 -14.32 9.43 0.83
CA ASN A 126 -15.36 8.69 1.53
C ASN A 126 -15.69 7.38 0.79
N ILE A 127 -15.17 6.28 1.30
CA ILE A 127 -15.37 4.93 0.74
C ILE A 127 -16.85 4.54 0.76
N ALA A 128 -17.63 4.97 1.76
CA ALA A 128 -19.03 4.58 1.91
C ALA A 128 -19.91 5.03 0.75
N THR A 129 -19.55 6.13 0.08
CA THR A 129 -20.36 6.75 -0.98
C THR A 129 -19.68 6.78 -2.34
N ASP A 130 -18.37 6.55 -2.42
CA ASP A 130 -17.64 6.66 -3.67
C ASP A 130 -17.93 5.46 -4.60
N PRO A 131 -18.31 5.69 -5.86
CA PRO A 131 -18.63 4.63 -6.81
C PRO A 131 -17.43 3.75 -7.21
N LEU A 132 -16.19 4.20 -7.01
CA LEU A 132 -15.01 3.39 -7.26
C LEU A 132 -14.90 2.20 -6.30
N TRP A 133 -15.58 2.28 -5.14
CA TRP A 133 -15.53 1.27 -4.09
C TRP A 133 -16.77 0.38 -4.04
N GLU A 134 -17.65 0.41 -5.03
CA GLU A 134 -18.92 -0.34 -5.02
C GLU A 134 -18.70 -1.83 -4.70
N ASP A 135 -17.76 -2.48 -5.37
CA ASP A 135 -17.46 -3.91 -5.20
C ASP A 135 -16.58 -4.21 -3.98
N TYR A 136 -15.81 -3.24 -3.48
CA TYR A 136 -14.81 -3.41 -2.42
C TYR A 136 -15.24 -2.82 -1.08
N ARG A 137 -16.28 -1.98 -1.08
CA ARG A 137 -16.75 -1.22 0.09
C ARG A 137 -17.00 -2.09 1.31
N LYS A 138 -17.64 -3.24 1.14
CA LYS A 138 -17.96 -4.16 2.24
C LYS A 138 -16.70 -4.65 2.98
N TYR A 139 -15.60 -4.89 2.27
CA TYR A 139 -14.35 -5.35 2.86
C TYR A 139 -13.64 -4.24 3.64
N ALA A 140 -13.59 -3.03 3.07
CA ALA A 140 -12.98 -1.88 3.72
C ALA A 140 -13.73 -1.44 4.96
N MET A 141 -15.07 -1.36 4.87
CA MET A 141 -15.92 -0.97 6.01
C MET A 141 -15.91 -1.99 7.13
N ALA A 142 -15.79 -3.30 6.82
CA ALA A 142 -15.71 -4.36 7.83
C ALA A 142 -14.49 -4.21 8.76
N ILE A 143 -13.44 -3.52 8.31
CA ILE A 143 -12.24 -3.23 9.10
C ILE A 143 -12.13 -1.75 9.49
N GLY A 144 -13.22 -0.99 9.34
CA GLY A 144 -13.32 0.41 9.78
C GLY A 144 -12.60 1.43 8.92
N MET A 145 -12.30 1.13 7.65
CA MET A 145 -11.74 2.12 6.72
C MET A 145 -12.83 3.00 6.13
N ALA A 146 -12.58 4.32 6.09
CA ALA A 146 -13.50 5.32 5.58
C ALA A 146 -12.95 6.16 4.43
N ALA A 147 -11.63 6.29 4.28
CA ALA A 147 -10.97 6.95 3.16
C ALA A 147 -9.78 6.14 2.65
N CYS A 148 -9.48 6.24 1.34
CA CYS A 148 -8.30 5.62 0.73
C CYS A 148 -7.77 6.49 -0.41
N TRP A 149 -6.48 6.83 -0.33
CA TRP A 149 -5.77 7.54 -1.37
C TRP A 149 -4.68 6.65 -1.93
N SER A 150 -4.68 6.48 -3.24
CA SER A 150 -3.72 5.61 -3.90
C SER A 150 -2.95 6.36 -4.98
N THR A 151 -1.62 6.21 -4.96
CA THR A 151 -0.71 6.81 -5.93
C THR A 151 0.03 5.71 -6.66
N PRO A 152 0.07 5.72 -8.02
CA PRO A 152 0.79 4.70 -8.76
C PRO A 152 2.29 4.82 -8.51
N ILE A 153 2.95 3.68 -8.37
CA ILE A 153 4.41 3.57 -8.33
C ILE A 153 4.87 3.48 -9.78
N MET A 154 5.61 4.50 -10.21
CA MET A 154 6.04 4.62 -11.61
C MET A 154 7.50 4.25 -11.74
N SER A 155 7.84 3.43 -12.73
CA SER A 155 9.24 3.15 -13.09
C SER A 155 9.92 4.40 -13.64
N SER A 156 11.26 4.38 -13.68
CA SER A 156 12.08 5.39 -14.35
C SER A 156 11.75 5.59 -15.84
N LYS A 157 11.07 4.60 -16.46
CA LYS A 157 10.63 4.61 -17.86
C LYS A 157 9.14 4.97 -18.02
N GLY A 158 8.47 5.42 -16.95
CA GLY A 158 7.07 5.81 -16.97
C GLY A 158 6.07 4.64 -17.04
N LYS A 159 6.48 3.41 -16.71
CA LYS A 159 5.57 2.26 -16.58
C LYS A 159 5.03 2.17 -15.16
N VAL A 160 3.77 1.79 -15.01
CA VAL A 160 3.19 1.47 -13.70
C VAL A 160 3.77 0.15 -13.20
N LEU A 161 4.33 0.17 -11.99
CA LEU A 161 4.88 -1.01 -11.29
C LEU A 161 3.90 -1.52 -10.22
N GLY A 162 3.05 -0.63 -9.70
CA GLY A 162 2.14 -0.92 -8.63
C GLY A 162 1.45 0.34 -8.11
N SER A 163 0.95 0.32 -6.89
CA SER A 163 0.45 1.49 -6.20
C SER A 163 0.79 1.47 -4.71
N PHE A 164 1.04 2.65 -4.17
CA PHE A 164 1.12 2.92 -2.74
C PHE A 164 -0.21 3.51 -2.28
N ALA A 165 -0.79 2.98 -1.21
CA ALA A 165 -2.07 3.45 -0.67
C ALA A 165 -1.96 3.84 0.80
N MET A 166 -2.65 4.93 1.15
CA MET A 166 -2.91 5.38 2.51
C MET A 166 -4.38 5.21 2.83
N TYR A 167 -4.69 4.71 4.03
CA TYR A 167 -6.05 4.47 4.51
C TYR A 167 -6.26 5.17 5.83
N TYR A 168 -7.49 5.66 6.02
CA TYR A 168 -7.94 6.35 7.23
C TYR A 168 -9.30 5.84 7.68
N ARG A 169 -9.53 5.90 9.00
CA ARG A 169 -10.81 5.49 9.63
C ARG A 169 -11.89 6.56 9.56
N GLU A 170 -11.53 7.75 9.10
CA GLU A 170 -12.45 8.88 8.93
C GLU A 170 -12.49 9.32 7.47
N PRO A 171 -13.66 9.81 6.97
CA PRO A 171 -13.72 10.44 5.66
C PRO A 171 -12.87 11.71 5.65
N ARG A 172 -11.86 11.76 4.77
CA ARG A 172 -10.96 12.92 4.63
C ARG A 172 -10.20 12.94 3.32
N ALA A 173 -9.69 14.11 2.94
CA ALA A 173 -8.78 14.32 1.83
C ALA A 173 -7.35 14.55 2.33
N PRO A 174 -6.30 14.26 1.50
CA PRO A 174 -4.91 14.46 1.87
C PRO A 174 -4.56 15.93 2.04
N ASN A 175 -3.73 16.23 3.05
CA ASN A 175 -3.07 17.52 3.22
C ASN A 175 -1.74 17.59 2.43
N GLY A 176 -0.98 18.69 2.61
CA GLY A 176 0.31 18.90 1.94
C GLY A 176 1.37 17.90 2.38
N ASP A 177 1.48 17.65 3.68
CA ASP A 177 2.50 16.78 4.26
C ASP A 177 2.30 15.33 3.82
N GLU A 178 1.06 14.85 3.81
CA GLU A 178 0.71 13.50 3.34
C GLU A 178 1.02 13.29 1.85
N ARG A 179 0.95 14.34 1.03
CA ARG A 179 1.38 14.28 -0.37
C ARG A 179 2.89 14.12 -0.48
N HIS A 180 3.67 14.84 0.34
CA HIS A 180 5.13 14.68 0.40
C HIS A 180 5.54 13.28 0.87
N LEU A 181 4.84 12.72 1.86
CA LEU A 181 5.06 11.34 2.31
C LEU A 181 4.78 10.33 1.17
N THR A 182 3.69 10.54 0.43
CA THR A 182 3.33 9.70 -0.72
C THR A 182 4.38 9.76 -1.82
N ASP A 183 4.91 10.97 -2.13
CA ASP A 183 5.96 11.15 -3.12
C ASP A 183 7.26 10.45 -2.72
N ALA A 184 7.65 10.55 -1.45
CA ALA A 184 8.82 9.84 -0.92
C ALA A 184 8.64 8.31 -0.99
N ALA A 185 7.47 7.82 -0.56
CA ALA A 185 7.14 6.40 -0.56
C ALA A 185 7.17 5.80 -1.97
N THR A 186 6.52 6.45 -2.94
CA THR A 186 6.45 5.94 -4.31
C THR A 186 7.79 5.94 -5.02
N LYS A 187 8.67 6.93 -4.75
CA LYS A 187 10.04 6.97 -5.27
C LYS A 187 10.89 5.82 -4.72
N LEU A 188 10.92 5.65 -3.40
CA LEU A 188 11.69 4.56 -2.77
C LEU A 188 11.17 3.18 -3.16
N ALA A 189 9.85 3.01 -3.27
CA ALA A 189 9.27 1.76 -3.76
C ALA A 189 9.67 1.46 -5.20
N ALA A 190 9.67 2.46 -6.08
CA ALA A 190 10.12 2.31 -7.46
C ALA A 190 11.60 1.92 -7.53
N GLU A 191 12.48 2.60 -6.78
CA GLU A 191 13.90 2.25 -6.67
C GLU A 191 14.09 0.79 -6.25
N ALA A 192 13.37 0.34 -5.20
CA ALA A 192 13.45 -1.04 -4.71
C ALA A 192 12.98 -2.07 -5.75
N ILE A 193 11.83 -1.83 -6.37
CA ILE A 193 11.22 -2.75 -7.34
C ILE A 193 12.10 -2.85 -8.60
N GLU A 194 12.58 -1.72 -9.13
CA GLU A 194 13.44 -1.72 -10.32
C GLU A 194 14.79 -2.39 -10.04
N HIS A 195 15.39 -2.15 -8.86
CA HIS A 195 16.63 -2.81 -8.45
C HIS A 195 16.45 -4.33 -8.36
N ASN A 196 15.37 -4.80 -7.70
CA ASN A 196 15.07 -6.22 -7.60
C ASN A 196 14.85 -6.87 -8.98
N ALA A 197 14.11 -6.21 -9.88
CA ALA A 197 13.88 -6.70 -11.23
C ALA A 197 15.15 -6.82 -12.08
N LEU A 198 16.15 -5.98 -11.84
CA LEU A 198 17.47 -6.10 -12.50
C LEU A 198 18.25 -7.33 -12.03
N ARG A 199 18.13 -7.66 -10.74
CA ARG A 199 18.80 -8.86 -10.16
C ARG A 199 18.19 -10.17 -10.61
N GLU A 200 16.88 -10.20 -10.82
CA GLU A 200 16.14 -11.41 -11.20
C GLU A 200 16.30 -11.75 -12.70
N ARG A 201 16.87 -10.87 -13.51
CA ARG A 201 17.12 -11.14 -14.93
C ARG A 201 18.15 -12.26 -15.11
N PRO A 202 17.89 -13.27 -15.98
CA PRO A 202 18.79 -14.41 -16.18
C PRO A 202 20.22 -14.02 -16.61
N GLU A 203 20.39 -12.90 -17.30
CA GLU A 203 21.68 -12.41 -17.79
C GLU A 203 22.61 -11.93 -16.65
N ALA A 204 22.08 -11.50 -15.51
CA ALA A 204 22.87 -11.08 -14.35
C ALA A 204 23.47 -12.25 -13.55
N ARG A 205 22.94 -13.49 -13.74
CA ARG A 205 23.42 -14.69 -13.04
C ARG A 205 24.70 -15.31 -13.63
N ASN A 206 25.12 -14.94 -14.85
CA ASN A 206 26.27 -15.52 -15.54
C ASN A 206 27.58 -14.76 -15.37
N VAL A 207 27.66 -13.77 -14.47
CA VAL A 207 28.86 -12.93 -14.26
C VAL A 207 29.40 -13.08 -12.82
N ARG A 208 29.33 -14.28 -12.25
CA ARG A 208 30.05 -14.59 -10.99
C ARG A 208 30.81 -15.91 -11.12
#